data_bb49845f1b37673b6dcf232bcf75b537
#
_entry.id   bb49845f1b37673b6dcf232bcf75b537
#
_cell.length_a   1.000
_cell.length_b   1.000
_cell.length_c   1.000
_cell.angle_alpha   90.00
_cell.angle_beta   90.00
_cell.angle_gamma   90.00
#
_symmetry.space_group_name_H-M   'P 1'
#
loop_
_entity.id
_entity.type
_entity.pdbx_description
1 polymer ?
#
loop_
_entity_poly.entity_id
_entity_poly.type
_entity_poly.pdbx_seq_one_letter_code
_entity_poly.pdbx_strand_id
1 'polypeptide(L)'
;ATAWAADFGAIYRIDYNNTRIGARINNLGSDLTFYDIASPLPLIFSVGASMDVFETDGTKVTVLADATKPQDAEQLVFSGVEVSLFDMLHVRTGYKLNYQGVENEKVDETTGDIFDAPTTEEGLSFGVGADVPVPGLDATVDYAYTDFGILNSVHRISVSLQF
;
A
#
# COMPACT_ATOMS: atom_id res chain seq x y z
N ALA A 1 22.44 -20.65 -1.76
CA ALA A 1 22.02 -20.02 -0.51
C ALA A 1 20.59 -20.38 -0.20
N THR A 2 20.26 -20.50 1.07
CA THR A 2 18.89 -20.80 1.54
C THR A 2 18.59 -19.93 2.74
N ALA A 3 17.40 -19.31 2.74
CA ALA A 3 16.87 -18.57 3.88
C ALA A 3 15.44 -19.03 4.15
N TRP A 4 14.95 -18.78 5.34
CA TRP A 4 13.55 -18.95 5.71
C TRP A 4 12.98 -17.62 6.15
N ALA A 5 11.71 -17.39 5.89
CA ALA A 5 10.98 -16.21 6.34
C ALA A 5 9.57 -16.59 6.79
N ALA A 6 9.01 -15.79 7.69
CA ALA A 6 7.65 -15.89 8.14
C ALA A 6 6.98 -14.51 8.15
N ASP A 7 5.70 -14.49 7.81
CA ASP A 7 4.88 -13.30 7.82
C ASP A 7 3.79 -13.43 8.89
N PHE A 8 3.55 -12.35 9.62
CA PHE A 8 2.51 -12.30 10.64
C PHE A 8 1.63 -11.07 10.42
N GLY A 9 0.34 -11.24 10.60
CA GLY A 9 -0.60 -10.12 10.50
C GLY A 9 -1.80 -10.32 11.42
N ALA A 10 -2.36 -9.21 11.86
CA ALA A 10 -3.57 -9.16 12.65
C ALA A 10 -4.46 -8.02 12.17
N ILE A 11 -5.78 -8.26 12.18
CA ILE A 11 -6.79 -7.25 11.89
C ILE A 11 -7.76 -7.24 13.07
N TYR A 12 -7.94 -6.06 13.65
CA TYR A 12 -8.94 -5.79 14.67
C TYR A 12 -10.10 -4.99 14.06
N ARG A 13 -11.32 -5.44 14.30
CA ARG A 13 -12.55 -4.78 13.83
C ARG A 13 -13.25 -4.12 15.01
N ILE A 14 -13.67 -2.88 14.80
CA ILE A 14 -14.40 -2.07 15.77
C ILE A 14 -15.81 -1.86 15.20
N ASP A 15 -16.84 -2.06 16.01
CA ASP A 15 -18.23 -1.92 15.59
C ASP A 15 -18.67 -0.47 15.29
N TYR A 16 -17.77 0.48 15.38
CA TYR A 16 -18.02 1.87 15.03
C TYR A 16 -17.64 2.13 13.58
N ASN A 17 -18.63 2.45 12.74
CA ASN A 17 -18.43 2.77 11.31
C ASN A 17 -17.56 1.74 10.57
N ASN A 18 -17.75 0.46 10.85
CA ASN A 18 -16.99 -0.65 10.26
C ASN A 18 -15.46 -0.41 10.28
N THR A 19 -14.97 0.23 11.37
CA THR A 19 -13.55 0.57 11.50
C THR A 19 -12.71 -0.69 11.62
N ARG A 20 -11.63 -0.75 10.87
CA ARG A 20 -10.65 -1.84 10.88
C ARG A 20 -9.27 -1.27 11.13
N ILE A 21 -8.52 -1.89 12.02
CA ILE A 21 -7.11 -1.58 12.28
C ILE A 21 -6.32 -2.84 12.01
N GLY A 22 -5.29 -2.74 11.18
CA GLY A 22 -4.43 -3.85 10.82
C GLY A 22 -2.97 -3.57 11.10
N ALA A 23 -2.22 -4.62 11.43
CA ALA A 23 -0.78 -4.56 11.50
C ALA A 23 -0.19 -5.85 10.92
N ARG A 24 0.97 -5.74 10.27
CA ARG A 24 1.68 -6.90 9.72
C ARG A 24 3.19 -6.71 9.80
N ILE A 25 3.88 -7.82 9.92
CA ILE A 25 5.33 -7.94 9.80
C ILE A 25 5.58 -8.97 8.70
N ASN A 26 6.35 -8.59 7.70
CA ASN A 26 6.74 -9.46 6.59
C ASN A 26 8.25 -9.72 6.60
N ASN A 27 8.64 -10.89 6.08
CA ASN A 27 10.02 -11.31 5.90
C ASN A 27 10.80 -11.43 7.23
N LEU A 28 10.15 -11.78 8.33
CA LEU A 28 10.83 -12.09 9.57
C LEU A 28 11.56 -13.43 9.43
N GLY A 29 12.86 -13.43 9.31
CA GLY A 29 13.59 -14.65 9.02
C GLY A 29 15.10 -14.59 9.16
N SER A 30 15.77 -15.58 8.61
CA SER A 30 17.21 -15.70 8.63
C SER A 30 17.85 -14.92 7.47
N ASP A 31 19.08 -14.46 7.68
CA ASP A 31 19.87 -13.85 6.62
C ASP A 31 20.12 -14.84 5.46
N LEU A 32 20.21 -14.32 4.27
CA LEU A 32 20.63 -15.03 3.08
C LEU A 32 22.13 -14.92 2.94
N THR A 33 22.86 -16.02 3.07
CA THR A 33 24.33 -16.02 2.99
C THR A 33 24.81 -16.47 1.62
N PHE A 34 25.56 -15.59 0.94
CA PHE A 34 26.26 -15.90 -0.30
C PHE A 34 27.77 -15.77 -0.08
N TYR A 35 28.55 -16.84 -0.30
CA TYR A 35 30.02 -16.82 -0.19
C TYR A 35 30.52 -16.08 1.07
N ASP A 36 30.00 -16.47 2.24
CA ASP A 36 30.31 -15.88 3.56
C ASP A 36 29.85 -14.42 3.78
N ILE A 37 29.08 -13.85 2.85
CA ILE A 37 28.44 -12.54 3.02
C ILE A 37 26.98 -12.76 3.39
N ALA A 38 26.61 -12.39 4.63
CA ALA A 38 25.25 -12.40 5.08
C ALA A 38 24.49 -11.14 4.61
N SER A 39 23.35 -11.33 3.98
CA SER A 39 22.43 -10.26 3.59
C SER A 39 21.11 -10.46 4.32
N PRO A 40 20.67 -9.53 5.17
CA PRO A 40 19.40 -9.64 5.86
C PRO A 40 18.24 -9.62 4.88
N LEU A 41 17.18 -10.35 5.22
CA LEU A 41 15.93 -10.23 4.46
C LEU A 41 15.32 -8.83 4.69
N PRO A 42 14.64 -8.27 3.68
CA PRO A 42 14.01 -6.95 3.80
C PRO A 42 12.78 -7.02 4.73
N LEU A 43 13.03 -6.92 6.04
CA LEU A 43 11.97 -6.89 7.04
C LEU A 43 11.08 -5.67 6.81
N ILE A 44 9.76 -5.88 6.78
CA ILE A 44 8.78 -4.82 6.56
C ILE A 44 7.75 -4.85 7.69
N PHE A 45 7.59 -3.72 8.35
CA PHE A 45 6.49 -3.49 9.30
C PHE A 45 5.45 -2.57 8.65
N SER A 46 4.16 -2.92 8.78
CA SER A 46 3.06 -2.08 8.28
C SER A 46 1.96 -2.00 9.32
N VAL A 47 1.33 -0.84 9.41
CA VAL A 47 0.14 -0.59 10.20
C VAL A 47 -0.82 0.26 9.37
N GLY A 48 -2.12 -0.05 9.45
CA GLY A 48 -3.11 0.69 8.71
C GLY A 48 -4.47 0.69 9.40
N ALA A 49 -5.30 1.62 9.00
CA ALA A 49 -6.68 1.72 9.43
C ALA A 49 -7.59 2.10 8.27
N SER A 50 -8.83 1.62 8.32
CA SER A 50 -9.90 2.00 7.41
C SER A 50 -11.20 2.20 8.17
N MET A 51 -12.07 3.09 7.66
CA MET A 51 -13.36 3.40 8.26
C MET A 51 -14.36 3.82 7.19
N ASP A 52 -15.62 3.40 7.34
CA ASP A 52 -16.72 3.85 6.51
C ASP A 52 -17.23 5.20 7.06
N VAL A 53 -16.95 6.29 6.34
CA VAL A 53 -17.31 7.66 6.78
C VAL A 53 -18.72 8.06 6.35
N PHE A 54 -19.27 7.38 5.36
CA PHE A 54 -20.60 7.61 4.85
C PHE A 54 -21.18 6.31 4.29
N GLU A 55 -22.44 6.02 4.65
CA GLU A 55 -23.15 4.85 4.16
C GLU A 55 -24.64 5.18 4.04
N THR A 56 -25.21 4.93 2.86
CA THR A 56 -26.65 5.00 2.56
C THR A 56 -27.03 3.85 1.64
N ASP A 57 -28.32 3.72 1.35
CA ASP A 57 -28.81 2.75 0.37
C ASP A 57 -28.11 2.96 -0.98
N GLY A 58 -27.22 2.06 -1.33
CA GLY A 58 -26.52 2.05 -2.61
C GLY A 58 -25.26 2.91 -2.71
N THR A 59 -24.82 3.59 -1.64
CA THR A 59 -23.54 4.34 -1.66
C THR A 59 -22.81 4.19 -0.33
N LYS A 60 -21.54 3.79 -0.42
CA LYS A 60 -20.64 3.71 0.72
C LYS A 60 -19.32 4.40 0.40
N VAL A 61 -18.81 5.19 1.34
CA VAL A 61 -17.53 5.87 1.25
C VAL A 61 -16.62 5.37 2.37
N THR A 62 -15.53 4.74 2.00
CA THR A 62 -14.50 4.24 2.92
C THR A 62 -13.24 5.08 2.76
N VAL A 63 -12.68 5.52 3.88
CA VAL A 63 -11.35 6.15 3.93
C VAL A 63 -10.35 5.17 4.54
N LEU A 64 -9.10 5.26 4.11
CA LEU A 64 -8.02 4.42 4.61
C LEU A 64 -6.72 5.20 4.73
N ALA A 65 -5.88 4.77 5.66
CA ALA A 65 -4.52 5.25 5.81
C ALA A 65 -3.63 4.08 6.25
N ASP A 66 -2.47 3.98 5.63
CA ASP A 66 -1.45 2.96 5.89
C ASP A 66 -0.08 3.60 6.06
N ALA A 67 0.72 3.05 6.96
CA ALA A 67 2.13 3.36 7.08
C ALA A 67 2.95 2.07 6.98
N THR A 68 4.00 2.10 6.18
CA THR A 68 4.90 0.96 5.99
C THR A 68 6.33 1.40 6.21
N LYS A 69 7.05 0.66 7.05
CA LYS A 69 8.47 0.87 7.32
C LYS A 69 9.26 -0.36 6.93
N PRO A 70 9.93 -0.35 5.76
CA PRO A 70 10.99 -1.29 5.44
C PRO A 70 12.20 -1.06 6.36
N GLN A 71 12.96 -2.11 6.64
CA GLN A 71 14.16 -2.02 7.47
C GLN A 71 15.27 -1.17 6.82
N ASP A 72 15.39 -1.28 5.50
CA ASP A 72 16.46 -0.74 4.66
C ASP A 72 16.03 0.44 3.79
N ALA A 73 14.80 0.95 3.98
CA ALA A 73 14.26 2.05 3.20
C ALA A 73 13.48 3.04 4.06
N GLU A 74 13.12 4.17 3.48
CA GLU A 74 12.33 5.20 4.12
C GLU A 74 10.91 4.72 4.46
N GLN A 75 10.31 5.36 5.44
CA GLN A 75 8.92 5.12 5.80
C GLN A 75 8.01 5.68 4.71
N LEU A 76 7.04 4.87 4.32
CA LEU A 76 6.01 5.23 3.35
C LEU A 76 4.67 5.37 4.07
N VAL A 77 3.92 6.42 3.73
CA VAL A 77 2.56 6.63 4.21
C VAL A 77 1.64 6.70 3.00
N PHE A 78 0.53 6.01 3.09
CA PHE A 78 -0.49 5.95 2.05
C PHE A 78 -1.82 6.44 2.62
N SER A 79 -2.58 7.15 1.82
CA SER A 79 -3.96 7.47 2.12
C SER A 79 -4.83 7.16 0.91
N GLY A 80 -6.09 6.83 1.15
CA GLY A 80 -7.00 6.51 0.05
C GLY A 80 -8.46 6.69 0.44
N VAL A 81 -9.26 6.78 -0.61
CA VAL A 81 -10.71 6.85 -0.52
C VAL A 81 -11.29 5.86 -1.54
N GLU A 82 -12.27 5.11 -1.12
CA GLU A 82 -13.09 4.27 -1.97
C GLU A 82 -14.54 4.71 -1.89
N VAL A 83 -15.18 4.83 -3.04
CA VAL A 83 -16.63 5.02 -3.17
C VAL A 83 -17.20 3.79 -3.84
N SER A 84 -18.03 3.05 -3.10
CA SER A 84 -18.76 1.90 -3.59
C SER A 84 -20.19 2.31 -3.93
N LEU A 85 -20.64 1.96 -5.13
CA LEU A 85 -21.97 2.29 -5.64
C LEU A 85 -22.73 1.00 -5.94
N PHE A 86 -23.92 0.87 -5.34
CA PHE A 86 -24.84 -0.25 -5.52
C PHE A 86 -24.21 -1.63 -5.25
N ASP A 87 -23.17 -1.68 -4.41
CA ASP A 87 -22.38 -2.89 -4.15
C ASP A 87 -21.83 -3.58 -5.42
N MET A 88 -21.73 -2.82 -6.51
CA MET A 88 -21.29 -3.34 -7.82
C MET A 88 -20.14 -2.56 -8.42
N LEU A 89 -20.08 -1.25 -8.19
CA LEU A 89 -19.05 -0.38 -8.76
C LEU A 89 -18.20 0.23 -7.65
N HIS A 90 -16.89 0.19 -7.80
CA HIS A 90 -15.94 0.72 -6.86
C HIS A 90 -15.04 1.71 -7.56
N VAL A 91 -15.00 2.94 -7.08
CA VAL A 91 -14.07 3.98 -7.54
C VAL A 91 -13.11 4.27 -6.41
N ARG A 92 -11.82 4.19 -6.70
CA ARG A 92 -10.75 4.30 -5.70
C ARG A 92 -9.77 5.39 -6.11
N THR A 93 -9.32 6.15 -5.15
CA THR A 93 -8.17 7.03 -5.33
C THR A 93 -7.25 6.90 -4.15
N GLY A 94 -5.96 6.98 -4.39
CA GLY A 94 -4.95 6.89 -3.36
C GLY A 94 -3.81 7.87 -3.63
N TYR A 95 -3.17 8.26 -2.55
CA TYR A 95 -2.00 9.11 -2.60
C TYR A 95 -0.91 8.54 -1.69
N LYS A 96 0.30 8.45 -2.23
CA LYS A 96 1.50 8.06 -1.51
C LYS A 96 2.17 9.32 -0.97
N LEU A 97 2.16 9.45 0.35
CA LEU A 97 2.84 10.51 1.07
C LEU A 97 4.24 9.99 1.43
N ASN A 98 5.26 10.68 1.00
CA ASN A 98 6.59 10.40 1.50
C ASN A 98 6.80 11.19 2.78
N TYR A 99 6.91 10.48 3.88
CA TYR A 99 7.41 11.05 5.10
C TYR A 99 8.95 11.02 5.04
N GLN A 100 9.55 12.17 4.82
CA GLN A 100 10.96 12.38 5.13
C GLN A 100 11.06 12.43 6.66
N GLY A 101 11.39 11.29 7.26
CA GLY A 101 11.84 11.30 8.65
C GLY A 101 13.14 12.09 8.71
N VAL A 102 13.11 13.16 9.51
CA VAL A 102 14.26 13.95 9.99
C VAL A 102 15.53 13.82 9.14
N GLU A 103 15.85 14.91 8.40
CA GLU A 103 17.13 15.16 7.75
C GLU A 103 17.43 14.32 6.49
N ASN A 104 16.85 14.72 5.36
CA ASN A 104 17.39 14.42 4.04
C ASN A 104 18.13 15.63 3.44
N GLU A 105 18.70 16.47 4.28
CA GLU A 105 19.71 17.42 3.82
C GLU A 105 20.96 16.62 3.45
N LYS A 106 21.13 16.34 2.17
CA LYS A 106 22.42 15.86 1.66
C LYS A 106 23.29 17.08 1.41
N VAL A 107 24.39 17.13 2.11
CA VAL A 107 25.43 18.12 1.86
C VAL A 107 26.34 17.55 0.77
N ASP A 108 26.54 18.28 -0.32
CA ASP A 108 27.58 17.97 -1.28
C ASP A 108 28.95 18.20 -0.58
N GLU A 109 29.67 17.13 -0.33
CA GLU A 109 30.97 17.19 0.35
C GLU A 109 32.03 18.02 -0.41
N THR A 110 31.77 18.31 -1.69
CA THR A 110 32.72 19.05 -2.56
C THR A 110 32.41 20.54 -2.58
N THR A 111 31.14 20.91 -2.57
CA THR A 111 30.71 22.32 -2.68
C THR A 111 30.16 22.88 -1.37
N GLY A 112 29.77 22.02 -0.45
CA GLY A 112 29.09 22.41 0.79
C GLY A 112 27.63 22.84 0.60
N ASP A 113 27.08 22.67 -0.61
CA ASP A 113 25.70 23.03 -0.90
C ASP A 113 24.74 22.00 -0.32
N ILE A 114 23.71 22.48 0.31
CA ILE A 114 22.60 21.66 0.81
C ILE A 114 21.60 21.46 -0.33
N PHE A 115 21.30 20.23 -0.69
CA PHE A 115 20.25 19.94 -1.65
C PHE A 115 19.27 18.92 -1.09
N ASP A 116 17.99 19.16 -1.35
CA ASP A 116 16.93 18.21 -1.05
C ASP A 116 17.07 17.01 -1.99
N ALA A 117 17.33 15.83 -1.45
CA ALA A 117 17.22 14.62 -2.26
C ALA A 117 15.76 14.46 -2.68
N PRO A 118 15.47 14.31 -3.99
CA PRO A 118 14.09 14.14 -4.43
C PRO A 118 13.49 12.92 -3.75
N THR A 119 12.41 13.16 -3.03
CA THR A 119 11.52 12.11 -2.55
C THR A 119 10.89 11.42 -3.72
N THR A 120 10.34 10.22 -3.51
CA THR A 120 9.75 9.47 -4.62
C THR A 120 8.74 10.35 -5.36
N GLU A 121 8.81 10.37 -6.68
CA GLU A 121 7.86 11.08 -7.52
C GLU A 121 6.53 10.35 -7.66
N GLU A 122 6.40 9.19 -7.03
CA GLU A 122 5.16 8.44 -6.96
C GLU A 122 4.16 9.19 -6.09
N GLY A 123 3.00 9.50 -6.65
CA GLY A 123 2.00 10.29 -5.92
C GLY A 123 0.62 9.68 -6.00
N LEU A 124 -0.03 9.89 -7.11
CA LEU A 124 -1.44 9.65 -7.27
C LEU A 124 -1.73 8.29 -7.91
N SER A 125 -2.74 7.62 -7.39
CA SER A 125 -3.27 6.38 -7.97
C SER A 125 -4.79 6.45 -8.09
N PHE A 126 -5.32 5.82 -9.14
CA PHE A 126 -6.76 5.68 -9.37
C PHE A 126 -7.10 4.23 -9.67
N GLY A 127 -8.29 3.82 -9.26
CA GLY A 127 -8.80 2.50 -9.56
C GLY A 127 -10.31 2.51 -9.80
N VAL A 128 -10.74 1.59 -10.64
CA VAL A 128 -12.17 1.31 -10.86
C VAL A 128 -12.34 -0.20 -10.82
N GLY A 129 -13.31 -0.67 -10.04
CA GLY A 129 -13.68 -2.07 -9.92
C GLY A 129 -15.16 -2.27 -10.25
N ALA A 130 -15.49 -3.42 -10.77
CA ALA A 130 -16.86 -3.82 -11.00
C ALA A 130 -17.07 -5.27 -10.55
N ASP A 131 -18.07 -5.49 -9.70
CA ASP A 131 -18.55 -6.81 -9.32
C ASP A 131 -19.62 -7.24 -10.31
N VAL A 132 -19.39 -8.35 -10.98
CA VAL A 132 -20.28 -8.89 -12.01
C VAL A 132 -20.98 -10.12 -11.43
N PRO A 133 -22.26 -10.03 -11.08
CA PRO A 133 -22.99 -11.17 -10.56
C PRO A 133 -23.22 -12.20 -11.68
N VAL A 134 -22.54 -13.31 -11.61
CA VAL A 134 -22.77 -14.46 -12.50
C VAL A 134 -23.41 -15.57 -11.68
N PRO A 135 -24.47 -16.26 -12.14
CA PRO A 135 -25.09 -17.33 -11.38
C PRO A 135 -24.08 -18.40 -10.95
N GLY A 136 -23.88 -18.55 -9.64
CA GLY A 136 -22.94 -19.53 -9.06
C GLY A 136 -21.45 -19.11 -9.08
N LEU A 137 -21.16 -17.87 -9.43
CA LEU A 137 -19.82 -17.36 -9.48
C LEU A 137 -19.84 -15.85 -9.19
N ASP A 138 -19.06 -15.38 -8.24
CA ASP A 138 -18.82 -13.95 -8.05
C ASP A 138 -17.54 -13.56 -8.80
N ALA A 139 -17.68 -12.68 -9.79
CA ALA A 139 -16.57 -12.19 -10.60
C ALA A 139 -16.34 -10.71 -10.31
N THR A 140 -15.10 -10.34 -10.00
CA THR A 140 -14.67 -8.94 -9.85
C THR A 140 -13.64 -8.60 -10.92
N VAL A 141 -13.83 -7.49 -11.59
CA VAL A 141 -12.87 -6.95 -12.55
C VAL A 141 -12.39 -5.61 -12.04
N ASP A 142 -11.07 -5.45 -11.88
CA ASP A 142 -10.47 -4.20 -11.43
C ASP A 142 -9.49 -3.67 -12.46
N TYR A 143 -9.47 -2.36 -12.58
CA TYR A 143 -8.44 -1.59 -13.29
C TYR A 143 -7.81 -0.61 -12.32
N ALA A 144 -6.49 -0.51 -12.34
CA ALA A 144 -5.75 0.47 -11.56
C ALA A 144 -4.71 1.18 -12.43
N TYR A 145 -4.60 2.48 -12.18
CA TYR A 145 -3.57 3.37 -12.71
C TYR A 145 -2.74 3.90 -11.54
N THR A 146 -1.43 3.86 -11.69
CA THR A 146 -0.50 4.42 -10.71
C THR A 146 0.55 5.24 -11.45
N ASP A 147 0.73 6.48 -11.01
CA ASP A 147 1.80 7.34 -11.48
C ASP A 147 3.09 7.02 -10.72
N PHE A 148 4.15 6.69 -11.46
CA PHE A 148 5.49 6.42 -10.94
C PHE A 148 6.48 7.55 -11.28
N GLY A 149 6.00 8.74 -11.59
CA GLY A 149 6.83 9.90 -11.90
C GLY A 149 7.76 9.63 -13.08
N ILE A 150 9.06 9.70 -12.87
CA ILE A 150 10.09 9.51 -13.92
C ILE A 150 9.97 8.15 -14.63
N LEU A 151 9.46 7.13 -13.96
CA LEU A 151 9.29 5.78 -14.52
C LEU A 151 8.03 5.61 -15.35
N ASN A 152 7.31 6.70 -15.62
CA ASN A 152 6.00 6.72 -16.26
C ASN A 152 4.89 6.07 -15.41
N SER A 153 3.76 5.79 -16.02
CA SER A 153 2.60 5.21 -15.35
C SER A 153 2.50 3.70 -15.55
N VAL A 154 1.93 3.03 -14.56
CA VAL A 154 1.62 1.60 -14.62
C VAL A 154 0.12 1.40 -14.66
N HIS A 155 -0.33 0.56 -15.58
CA HIS A 155 -1.70 0.12 -15.72
C HIS A 155 -1.80 -1.34 -15.29
N ARG A 156 -2.74 -1.66 -14.41
CA ARG A 156 -2.98 -3.02 -13.95
C ARG A 156 -4.44 -3.39 -14.15
N ILE A 157 -4.67 -4.55 -14.73
CA ILE A 157 -6.00 -5.17 -14.82
C ILE A 157 -5.95 -6.46 -14.03
N SER A 158 -6.93 -6.70 -13.16
CA SER A 158 -7.09 -7.95 -12.44
C SER A 158 -8.52 -8.47 -12.57
N VAL A 159 -8.63 -9.79 -12.56
CA VAL A 159 -9.91 -10.50 -12.55
C VAL A 159 -9.85 -11.51 -11.42
N SER A 160 -10.80 -11.42 -10.50
CA SER A 160 -10.99 -12.37 -9.41
C SER A 160 -12.27 -13.16 -9.63
N LEU A 161 -12.20 -14.46 -9.39
CA LEU A 161 -13.34 -15.37 -9.48
C LEU A 161 -13.46 -16.11 -8.14
N GLN A 162 -14.64 -16.06 -7.54
CA GLN A 162 -14.95 -16.78 -6.30
C GLN A 162 -16.17 -17.68 -6.53
N PHE A 163 -16.02 -18.98 -6.22
CA PHE A 163 -17.03 -20.03 -6.42
C PHE A 163 -17.19 -20.89 -5.18
#